data_54d07479472f01e9c7e22d38612b0d54
#
_entry.id   54d07479472f01e9c7e22d38612b0d54
#
_cell.length_a   1.000
_cell.length_b   1.000
_cell.length_c   1.000
_cell.angle_alpha   90.00
_cell.angle_beta   90.00
_cell.angle_gamma   90.00
#
_symmetry.space_group_name_H-M   'P 1'
#
loop_
_entity.id
_entity.type
_entity.pdbx_description
1 polymer ?
#
loop_
_entity_poly.entity_id
_entity_poly.type
_entity_poly.pdbx_seq_one_letter_code
_entity_poly.pdbx_strand_id
1 'polypeptide(L)'
;MKKAIVFNKVKKSFGKLEALKGIDLTIEEGEFFALLGPNGAGKSTLINILAGLAKPSSGSIKVMGYDVIQDYQNARRSLGVVPQELVFDPFFNVREMLRFQAGYFGKGRENDDWIDEVIEGLDLQEKANTNMRMLSGGMKRRALIAQALVHKPPVI
;
A
#
# COMPACT_ATOMS: atom_id res chain seq x y z
N MET A 1 -19.74 -9.91 -9.23
CA MET A 1 -18.35 -9.98 -8.73
C MET A 1 -18.23 -9.08 -7.49
N LYS A 2 -17.35 -9.41 -6.57
CA LYS A 2 -17.18 -8.57 -5.37
C LYS A 2 -16.29 -7.38 -5.70
N LYS A 3 -16.59 -6.23 -5.10
CA LYS A 3 -15.86 -4.97 -5.35
C LYS A 3 -14.67 -4.89 -4.40
N ALA A 4 -13.46 -4.81 -4.95
CA ALA A 4 -12.24 -4.60 -4.18
C ALA A 4 -12.08 -3.13 -3.78
N ILE A 5 -12.22 -2.22 -4.75
CA ILE A 5 -12.11 -0.77 -4.49
C ILE A 5 -13.29 -0.06 -5.16
N VAL A 6 -13.87 0.91 -4.46
CA VAL A 6 -14.96 1.76 -4.98
C VAL A 6 -14.64 3.22 -4.68
N PHE A 7 -14.52 4.01 -5.71
CA PHE A 7 -14.49 5.47 -5.65
C PHE A 7 -15.87 6.00 -6.01
N ASN A 8 -16.44 6.88 -5.19
CA ASN A 8 -17.75 7.49 -5.41
C ASN A 8 -17.63 9.00 -5.32
N LYS A 9 -17.73 9.66 -6.47
CA LYS A 9 -17.68 11.12 -6.66
C LYS A 9 -16.52 11.79 -5.90
N VAL A 10 -15.35 11.17 -5.93
CA VAL A 10 -14.18 11.62 -5.15
C VAL A 10 -13.64 12.92 -5.73
N LYS A 11 -13.63 13.97 -4.91
CA LYS A 11 -13.03 15.27 -5.24
C LYS A 11 -11.89 15.59 -4.30
N LYS A 12 -10.89 16.31 -4.80
CA LYS A 12 -9.81 16.84 -3.99
C LYS A 12 -9.36 18.18 -4.54
N SER A 13 -9.35 19.19 -3.67
CA SER A 13 -8.82 20.52 -3.97
C SER A 13 -7.70 20.88 -3.01
N PHE A 14 -6.69 21.58 -3.52
CA PHE A 14 -5.60 22.21 -2.78
C PHE A 14 -5.67 23.73 -3.06
N GLY A 15 -6.29 24.45 -2.15
CA GLY A 15 -6.62 25.87 -2.40
C GLY A 15 -7.50 26.02 -3.64
N LYS A 16 -6.99 26.73 -4.66
CA LYS A 16 -7.71 26.95 -5.93
C LYS A 16 -7.51 25.81 -6.95
N LEU A 17 -6.58 24.90 -6.71
CA LEU A 17 -6.30 23.78 -7.62
C LEU A 17 -7.24 22.61 -7.33
N GLU A 18 -8.11 22.26 -8.26
CA GLU A 18 -8.95 21.08 -8.20
C GLU A 18 -8.20 19.89 -8.82
N ALA A 19 -7.56 19.06 -7.95
CA ALA A 19 -6.75 17.93 -8.37
C ALA A 19 -7.60 16.72 -8.80
N LEU A 20 -8.75 16.50 -8.15
CA LEU A 20 -9.73 15.48 -8.51
C LEU A 20 -11.12 16.13 -8.64
N LYS A 21 -11.80 15.87 -9.77
CA LYS A 21 -13.03 16.58 -10.17
C LYS A 21 -14.32 15.76 -10.03
N GLY A 22 -14.28 14.69 -9.22
CA GLY A 22 -15.41 13.79 -9.05
C GLY A 22 -15.14 12.46 -9.78
N ILE A 23 -14.30 11.61 -9.18
CA ILE A 23 -13.93 10.32 -9.72
C ILE A 23 -14.94 9.28 -9.27
N ASP A 24 -15.53 8.59 -10.24
CA ASP A 24 -16.34 7.39 -10.06
C ASP A 24 -15.60 6.23 -10.72
N LEU A 25 -15.21 5.22 -9.93
CA LEU A 25 -14.47 4.05 -10.39
C LEU A 25 -14.76 2.87 -9.48
N THR A 26 -14.92 1.70 -10.07
CA THR A 26 -15.00 0.43 -9.32
C THR A 26 -13.95 -0.52 -9.88
N ILE A 27 -13.18 -1.15 -8.99
CA ILE A 27 -12.23 -2.22 -9.30
C ILE A 27 -12.74 -3.48 -8.60
N GLU A 28 -12.79 -4.61 -9.32
CA GLU A 28 -13.31 -5.87 -8.80
C GLU A 28 -12.20 -6.74 -8.20
N GLU A 29 -12.57 -7.71 -7.36
CA GLU A 29 -11.62 -8.68 -6.83
C GLU A 29 -10.99 -9.51 -7.95
N GLY A 30 -9.66 -9.68 -7.90
CA GLY A 30 -8.89 -10.41 -8.90
C GLY A 30 -8.56 -9.61 -10.16
N GLU A 31 -8.97 -8.34 -10.24
CA GLU A 31 -8.67 -7.49 -11.38
C GLU A 31 -7.24 -6.92 -11.29
N PHE A 32 -6.52 -6.95 -12.40
CA PHE A 32 -5.27 -6.20 -12.57
C PHE A 32 -5.59 -4.85 -13.21
N PHE A 33 -5.54 -3.79 -12.40
CA PHE A 33 -5.93 -2.45 -12.81
C PHE A 33 -4.72 -1.51 -12.93
N ALA A 34 -4.61 -0.78 -14.04
CA ALA A 34 -3.58 0.23 -14.25
C ALA A 34 -4.18 1.63 -14.37
N LEU A 35 -3.70 2.56 -13.56
CA LEU A 35 -4.07 3.98 -13.63
C LEU A 35 -3.03 4.75 -14.45
N LEU A 36 -3.40 5.10 -15.68
CA LEU A 36 -2.54 5.81 -16.62
C LEU A 36 -2.98 7.26 -16.79
N GLY A 37 -2.02 8.11 -17.13
CA GLY A 37 -2.28 9.53 -17.42
C GLY A 37 -1.02 10.40 -17.27
N PRO A 38 -1.03 11.64 -17.76
CA PRO A 38 0.10 12.55 -17.67
C PRO A 38 0.42 12.95 -16.23
N ASN A 39 1.59 13.56 -16.03
CA ASN A 39 1.94 14.15 -14.75
C ASN A 39 0.96 15.28 -14.42
N GLY A 40 0.55 15.36 -13.15
CA GLY A 40 -0.46 16.32 -12.70
C GLY A 40 -1.92 15.90 -12.93
N ALA A 41 -2.19 14.73 -13.52
CA ALA A 41 -3.55 14.21 -13.72
C ALA A 41 -4.27 13.76 -12.43
N GLY A 42 -3.66 13.91 -11.25
CA GLY A 42 -4.25 13.51 -9.97
C GLY A 42 -4.03 12.05 -9.56
N LYS A 43 -3.27 11.25 -10.32
CA LYS A 43 -3.02 9.82 -10.02
C LYS A 43 -2.46 9.60 -8.61
N SER A 44 -1.37 10.29 -8.27
CA SER A 44 -0.76 10.19 -6.94
C SER A 44 -1.69 10.70 -5.84
N THR A 45 -2.48 11.73 -6.10
CA THR A 45 -3.50 12.25 -5.17
C THR A 45 -4.55 11.19 -4.89
N LEU A 46 -5.05 10.50 -5.91
CA LEU A 46 -6.05 9.44 -5.77
C LEU A 46 -5.50 8.26 -4.95
N ILE A 47 -4.27 7.82 -5.26
CA ILE A 47 -3.59 6.75 -4.51
C ILE A 47 -3.31 7.17 -3.06
N ASN A 48 -2.88 8.39 -2.82
CA ASN A 48 -2.64 8.89 -1.46
C ASN A 48 -3.93 8.93 -0.62
N ILE A 49 -5.07 9.27 -1.22
CA ILE A 49 -6.36 9.22 -0.52
C ILE A 49 -6.75 7.76 -0.25
N LEU A 50 -6.59 6.85 -1.22
CA LEU A 50 -6.84 5.42 -1.06
C LEU A 50 -5.98 4.83 0.07
N ALA A 51 -4.70 5.20 0.14
CA ALA A 51 -3.76 4.77 1.18
C ALA A 51 -4.01 5.42 2.56
N GLY A 52 -4.94 6.39 2.64
CA GLY A 52 -5.23 7.15 3.87
C GLY A 52 -4.15 8.16 4.25
N LEU A 53 -3.29 8.56 3.31
CA LEU A 53 -2.26 9.60 3.48
C LEU A 53 -2.83 11.01 3.26
N ALA A 54 -3.97 11.12 2.60
CA ALA A 54 -4.70 12.36 2.37
C ALA A 54 -6.21 12.12 2.55
N LYS A 55 -6.95 13.20 2.86
CA LYS A 55 -8.42 13.15 2.92
C LYS A 55 -9.02 13.71 1.63
N PRO A 56 -10.11 13.14 1.11
CA PRO A 56 -10.84 13.74 0.01
C PRO A 56 -11.51 15.05 0.47
N SER A 57 -11.76 15.98 -0.44
CA SER A 57 -12.58 17.16 -0.18
C SER A 57 -14.07 16.81 -0.15
N SER A 58 -14.49 15.85 -0.96
CA SER A 58 -15.83 15.25 -0.94
C SER A 58 -15.81 13.88 -1.63
N GLY A 59 -16.92 13.15 -1.53
CA GLY A 59 -17.02 11.78 -2.00
C GLY A 59 -16.49 10.77 -0.99
N SER A 60 -16.45 9.50 -1.37
CA SER A 60 -15.99 8.41 -0.51
C SER A 60 -15.17 7.38 -1.28
N ILE A 61 -14.28 6.69 -0.58
CA ILE A 61 -13.54 5.55 -1.10
C ILE A 61 -13.73 4.38 -0.16
N LYS A 62 -13.99 3.19 -0.71
CA LYS A 62 -14.05 1.95 0.05
C LYS A 62 -13.06 0.94 -0.49
N VAL A 63 -12.39 0.24 0.42
CA VAL A 63 -11.51 -0.90 0.14
C VAL A 63 -12.11 -2.13 0.81
N MET A 64 -12.42 -3.17 0.06
CA MET A 64 -13.10 -4.38 0.55
C MET A 64 -14.38 -4.07 1.36
N GLY A 65 -15.09 -3.00 0.99
CA GLY A 65 -16.29 -2.52 1.69
C GLY A 65 -16.03 -1.55 2.84
N TYR A 66 -14.80 -1.43 3.34
CA TYR A 66 -14.43 -0.53 4.44
C TYR A 66 -14.12 0.88 3.94
N ASP A 67 -14.75 1.89 4.54
CA ASP A 67 -14.51 3.29 4.18
C ASP A 67 -13.12 3.74 4.68
N VAL A 68 -12.32 4.35 3.79
CA VAL A 68 -10.92 4.74 4.10
C VAL A 68 -10.80 5.84 5.15
N ILE A 69 -11.89 6.53 5.50
CA ILE A 69 -11.94 7.57 6.53
C ILE A 69 -12.65 7.08 7.79
N GLN A 70 -13.86 6.51 7.64
CA GLN A 70 -14.71 6.12 8.79
C GLN A 70 -14.25 4.80 9.41
N ASP A 71 -13.78 3.86 8.60
CA ASP A 71 -13.26 2.55 9.02
C ASP A 71 -11.82 2.33 8.50
N TYR A 72 -10.98 3.33 8.76
CA TYR A 72 -9.62 3.39 8.23
C TYR A 72 -8.75 2.20 8.65
N GLN A 73 -8.99 1.63 9.83
CA GLN A 73 -8.20 0.50 10.33
C GLN A 73 -8.42 -0.76 9.47
N ASN A 74 -9.68 -1.10 9.18
CA ASN A 74 -10.02 -2.26 8.35
C ASN A 74 -9.68 -2.01 6.88
N ALA A 75 -9.88 -0.78 6.38
CA ALA A 75 -9.46 -0.39 5.04
C ALA A 75 -7.95 -0.57 4.85
N ARG A 76 -7.13 -0.09 5.79
CA ARG A 76 -5.65 -0.25 5.73
C ARG A 76 -5.19 -1.70 5.88
N ARG A 77 -5.85 -2.51 6.70
CA ARG A 77 -5.59 -3.95 6.79
C ARG A 77 -5.87 -4.69 5.49
N SER A 78 -6.77 -4.16 4.69
CA SER A 78 -7.15 -4.74 3.39
C SER A 78 -6.30 -4.24 2.22
N LEU A 79 -5.34 -3.33 2.45
CA LEU A 79 -4.57 -2.68 1.40
C LEU A 79 -3.06 -2.77 1.68
N GLY A 80 -2.30 -3.28 0.72
CA GLY A 80 -0.84 -3.17 0.67
C GLY A 80 -0.45 -2.01 -0.25
N VAL A 81 0.43 -1.12 0.22
CA VAL A 81 0.89 0.03 -0.56
C VAL A 81 2.41 0.00 -0.66
N VAL A 82 2.93 0.01 -1.88
CA VAL A 82 4.36 0.12 -2.15
C VAL A 82 4.66 1.58 -2.49
N PRO A 83 5.46 2.29 -1.67
CA PRO A 83 5.78 3.69 -1.93
C PRO A 83 6.61 3.84 -3.21
N GLN A 84 6.44 4.96 -3.90
CA GLN A 84 7.24 5.29 -5.10
C GLN A 84 8.71 5.51 -4.72
N GLU A 85 8.98 6.20 -3.62
CA GLU A 85 10.32 6.47 -3.12
C GLU A 85 10.86 5.31 -2.28
N LEU A 86 12.18 5.12 -2.27
CA LEU A 86 12.85 4.11 -1.45
C LEU A 86 13.03 4.63 -0.01
N VAL A 87 11.91 4.76 0.71
CA VAL A 87 11.91 5.15 2.12
C VAL A 87 11.99 3.91 3.00
N PHE A 88 13.03 3.80 3.81
CA PHE A 88 13.23 2.68 4.75
C PHE A 88 13.99 3.16 5.98
N ASP A 89 13.82 2.46 7.08
CA ASP A 89 14.62 2.70 8.29
C ASP A 89 16.02 2.09 8.11
N PRO A 90 17.09 2.89 8.24
CA PRO A 90 18.44 2.45 8.00
C PRO A 90 19.02 1.56 9.11
N PHE A 91 18.35 1.40 10.24
CA PHE A 91 18.86 0.66 11.40
C PHE A 91 18.48 -0.82 11.39
N PHE A 92 17.52 -1.22 10.58
CA PHE A 92 17.00 -2.59 10.56
C PHE A 92 17.50 -3.39 9.36
N ASN A 93 17.59 -4.71 9.54
CA ASN A 93 17.70 -5.64 8.43
C ASN A 93 16.33 -5.91 7.80
N VAL A 94 16.31 -6.64 6.68
CA VAL A 94 15.07 -6.93 5.95
C VAL A 94 14.04 -7.62 6.85
N ARG A 95 14.43 -8.70 7.53
CA ARG A 95 13.54 -9.49 8.39
C ARG A 95 12.97 -8.68 9.55
N GLU A 96 13.80 -7.89 10.21
CA GLU A 96 13.38 -7.00 11.29
C GLU A 96 12.36 -5.99 10.80
N MET A 97 12.63 -5.32 9.68
CA MET A 97 11.71 -4.38 9.07
C MET A 97 10.35 -5.02 8.78
N LEU A 98 10.33 -6.24 8.22
CA LEU A 98 9.08 -6.96 7.93
C LEU A 98 8.32 -7.34 9.20
N ARG A 99 9.01 -7.78 10.27
CA ARG A 99 8.40 -8.08 11.57
C ARG A 99 7.80 -6.83 12.22
N PHE A 100 8.50 -5.69 12.19
CA PHE A 100 7.96 -4.43 12.67
C PHE A 100 6.70 -4.02 11.90
N GLN A 101 6.75 -4.12 10.58
CA GLN A 101 5.58 -3.82 9.76
C GLN A 101 4.40 -4.74 10.07
N ALA A 102 4.63 -6.05 10.21
CA ALA A 102 3.61 -7.01 10.60
C ALA A 102 2.99 -6.65 11.97
N GLY A 103 3.83 -6.21 12.92
CA GLY A 103 3.42 -5.75 14.24
C GLY A 103 2.44 -4.57 14.21
N TYR A 104 2.60 -3.62 13.29
CA TYR A 104 1.61 -2.53 13.10
C TYR A 104 0.22 -3.03 12.72
N PHE A 105 0.13 -4.20 12.10
CA PHE A 105 -1.14 -4.86 11.76
C PHE A 105 -1.59 -5.89 12.81
N GLY A 106 -0.93 -5.91 13.97
CA GLY A 106 -1.26 -6.82 15.07
C GLY A 106 -0.85 -8.27 14.83
N LYS A 107 0.14 -8.50 13.93
CA LYS A 107 0.73 -9.82 13.66
C LYS A 107 1.97 -10.02 14.53
N GLY A 108 2.01 -11.13 15.25
CA GLY A 108 3.15 -11.55 16.07
C GLY A 108 4.04 -12.57 15.35
N ARG A 109 4.69 -13.42 16.15
CA ARG A 109 5.60 -14.48 15.64
C ARG A 109 4.90 -15.57 14.84
N GLU A 110 3.61 -15.73 15.01
CA GLU A 110 2.79 -16.62 14.20
C GLU A 110 2.80 -16.25 12.70
N ASN A 111 3.26 -15.05 12.38
CA ASN A 111 3.40 -14.57 11.00
C ASN A 111 4.79 -14.80 10.41
N ASP A 112 5.73 -15.37 11.16
CA ASP A 112 7.13 -15.55 10.70
C ASP A 112 7.22 -16.45 9.48
N ASP A 113 6.45 -17.55 9.42
CA ASP A 113 6.41 -18.45 8.27
C ASP A 113 5.99 -17.70 6.99
N TRP A 114 5.00 -16.82 7.09
CA TRP A 114 4.58 -15.98 5.97
C TRP A 114 5.64 -14.96 5.57
N ILE A 115 6.33 -14.37 6.53
CA ILE A 115 7.46 -13.48 6.27
C ILE A 115 8.55 -14.22 5.50
N ASP A 116 8.83 -15.48 5.85
CA ASP A 116 9.81 -16.31 5.15
C ASP A 116 9.37 -16.62 3.72
N GLU A 117 8.10 -16.98 3.50
CA GLU A 117 7.53 -17.17 2.16
C GLU A 117 7.66 -15.91 1.30
N VAL A 118 7.37 -14.73 1.86
CA VAL A 118 7.49 -13.45 1.16
C VAL A 118 8.95 -13.12 0.82
N ILE A 119 9.88 -13.35 1.75
CA ILE A 119 11.31 -13.18 1.54
C ILE A 119 11.79 -14.08 0.41
N GLU A 120 11.37 -15.35 0.40
CA GLU A 120 11.71 -16.31 -0.63
C GLU A 120 11.11 -15.92 -1.99
N GLY A 121 9.83 -15.61 -2.04
CA GLY A 121 9.13 -15.22 -3.26
C GLY A 121 9.68 -13.96 -3.94
N LEU A 122 10.46 -13.15 -3.21
CA LEU A 122 11.10 -11.93 -3.70
C LEU A 122 12.63 -12.05 -3.83
N ASP A 123 13.19 -13.26 -3.79
CA ASP A 123 14.64 -13.53 -3.90
C ASP A 123 15.49 -12.72 -2.90
N LEU A 124 15.08 -12.69 -1.66
CA LEU A 124 15.75 -11.95 -0.58
C LEU A 124 16.33 -12.85 0.51
N GLN A 125 16.31 -14.20 0.36
CA GLN A 125 16.70 -15.18 1.38
C GLN A 125 18.13 -14.93 1.89
N GLU A 126 19.08 -14.80 0.97
CA GLU A 126 20.49 -14.55 1.31
C GLU A 126 20.74 -13.21 1.98
N LYS A 127 19.78 -12.28 1.83
CA LYS A 127 19.84 -10.91 2.34
C LYS A 127 18.85 -10.63 3.47
N ALA A 128 18.13 -11.63 3.94
CA ALA A 128 17.10 -11.49 4.98
C ALA A 128 17.64 -10.81 6.26
N ASN A 129 18.87 -11.10 6.65
CA ASN A 129 19.54 -10.54 7.80
C ASN A 129 20.53 -9.41 7.45
N THR A 130 20.53 -8.95 6.19
CA THR A 130 21.37 -7.82 5.75
C THR A 130 20.65 -6.50 6.03
N ASN A 131 21.40 -5.52 6.56
CA ASN A 131 20.86 -4.18 6.82
C ASN A 131 20.36 -3.54 5.51
N MET A 132 19.21 -2.87 5.58
CA MET A 132 18.57 -2.23 4.42
C MET A 132 19.48 -1.28 3.66
N ARG A 133 20.41 -0.59 4.34
CA ARG A 133 21.37 0.33 3.70
C ARG A 133 22.33 -0.39 2.73
N MET A 134 22.67 -1.64 3.03
CA MET A 134 23.64 -2.44 2.28
C MET A 134 23.05 -3.10 1.02
N LEU A 135 21.74 -3.00 0.82
CA LEU A 135 21.04 -3.58 -0.32
C LEU A 135 21.22 -2.71 -1.58
N SER A 136 21.22 -3.36 -2.74
CA SER A 136 21.09 -2.66 -4.03
C SER A 136 19.73 -1.98 -4.14
N GLY A 137 19.60 -1.03 -5.08
CA GLY A 137 18.31 -0.35 -5.31
C GLY A 137 17.17 -1.33 -5.65
N GLY A 138 17.45 -2.33 -6.49
CA GLY A 138 16.46 -3.38 -6.82
C GLY A 138 16.08 -4.23 -5.62
N MET A 139 17.03 -4.61 -4.75
CA MET A 139 16.76 -5.35 -3.51
C MET A 139 15.94 -4.51 -2.52
N LYS A 140 16.26 -3.23 -2.37
CA LYS A 140 15.46 -2.28 -1.56
C LYS A 140 14.02 -2.23 -2.06
N ARG A 141 13.83 -2.15 -3.38
CA ARG A 141 12.48 -2.14 -3.98
C ARG A 141 11.72 -3.41 -3.66
N ARG A 142 12.36 -4.59 -3.80
CA ARG A 142 11.77 -5.88 -3.44
C ARG A 142 11.44 -5.96 -1.95
N ALA A 143 12.29 -5.45 -1.07
CA ALA A 143 12.03 -5.38 0.37
C ALA A 143 10.82 -4.48 0.72
N LEU A 144 10.60 -3.37 0.02
CA LEU A 144 9.42 -2.53 0.18
C LEU A 144 8.14 -3.21 -0.36
N ILE A 145 8.26 -4.02 -1.41
CA ILE A 145 7.15 -4.87 -1.87
C ILE A 145 6.83 -5.93 -0.80
N ALA A 146 7.86 -6.59 -0.24
CA ALA A 146 7.68 -7.52 0.88
C ALA A 146 6.95 -6.87 2.05
N GLN A 147 7.33 -5.64 2.40
CA GLN A 147 6.69 -4.86 3.46
C GLN A 147 5.19 -4.64 3.23
N ALA A 148 4.78 -4.41 1.98
CA ALA A 148 3.37 -4.27 1.62
C ALA A 148 2.57 -5.59 1.73
N LEU A 149 3.25 -6.74 1.68
CA LEU A 149 2.65 -8.08 1.68
C LEU A 149 2.54 -8.74 3.06
N VAL A 150 3.28 -8.24 4.07
CA VAL A 150 3.44 -8.96 5.36
C VAL A 150 2.15 -9.22 6.12
N HIS A 151 1.12 -8.42 5.93
CA HIS A 151 -0.17 -8.58 6.60
C HIS A 151 -1.23 -9.30 5.75
N LYS A 152 -0.83 -9.90 4.62
CA LYS A 152 -1.69 -10.62 3.66
C LYS A 152 -2.88 -9.78 3.17
N PRO A 153 -2.66 -8.56 2.65
CA PRO A 153 -3.76 -7.74 2.18
C PRO A 153 -4.40 -8.35 0.93
N PRO A 154 -5.74 -8.30 0.78
CA PRO A 154 -6.42 -8.75 -0.43
C PRO A 154 -6.23 -7.81 -1.63
N VAL A 155 -5.76 -6.59 -1.41
CA VAL A 155 -5.50 -5.56 -2.45
C VAL A 155 -4.08 -5.04 -2.31
N ILE A 156 -3.35 -4.92 -3.43
CA ILE A 156 -1.99 -4.35 -3.48
C ILE A 156 -1.94 -3.30 -4.59
#